data_7824cb05335727b057749a79cff2b855
#
_entry.id   7824cb05335727b057749a79cff2b855
#
_cell.length_a   1.000
_cell.length_b   1.000
_cell.length_c   1.000
_cell.angle_alpha   90.00
_cell.angle_beta   90.00
_cell.angle_gamma   90.00
#
_symmetry.space_group_name_H-M   'P 1'
#
loop_
_entity.id
_entity.type
_entity.pdbx_description
1 polymer ?
#
loop_
_entity_poly.entity_id
_entity_poly.type
_entity_poly.pdbx_seq_one_letter_code
_entity_poly.pdbx_strand_id
1 'polypeptide(L)'
;MCLIIVANDLKTDQLIKDMEIAYKRNSDGFGLMYAKNNKLVMDKIIPKNFNDCLNLFNLHKSQTNKMSLHFRFTTQGVSTLENCHPFISFENDNKSIAMMHNGARLPIPLLNKKNSDTYFFN
;
A
#
# COMPACT_ATOMS: atom_id res chain seq x y z
N MET A 1 7.39 1.79 11.60
CA MET A 1 7.74 0.94 10.44
C MET A 1 6.46 0.45 9.80
N CYS A 2 6.36 0.54 8.50
CA CYS A 2 5.20 0.06 7.74
C CYS A 2 5.11 -1.47 7.76
N LEU A 3 4.02 -2.03 7.23
CA LEU A 3 3.83 -3.47 7.11
C LEU A 3 3.28 -3.80 5.73
N ILE A 4 3.84 -4.82 5.10
CA ILE A 4 3.38 -5.32 3.80
C ILE A 4 2.88 -6.76 4.00
N ILE A 5 1.69 -7.04 3.46
CA ILE A 5 1.13 -8.38 3.37
C ILE A 5 1.05 -8.76 1.90
N VAL A 6 1.64 -9.88 1.53
CA VAL A 6 1.47 -10.49 0.20
C VAL A 6 0.57 -11.69 0.36
N ALA A 7 -0.64 -11.61 -0.17
CA ALA A 7 -1.66 -12.63 -0.02
C ALA A 7 -1.88 -13.37 -1.34
N ASN A 8 -1.83 -14.71 -1.29
CA ASN A 8 -2.11 -15.60 -2.42
C ASN A 8 -3.52 -16.21 -2.36
N ASP A 9 -4.21 -16.04 -1.24
CA ASP A 9 -5.61 -16.43 -1.05
C ASP A 9 -6.32 -15.29 -0.30
N LEU A 10 -7.30 -14.68 -0.93
CA LEU A 10 -8.00 -13.51 -0.41
C LEU A 10 -9.28 -13.86 0.34
N LYS A 11 -9.63 -15.15 0.43
CA LYS A 11 -10.89 -15.60 1.01
C LYS A 11 -10.78 -16.13 2.45
N THR A 12 -9.58 -16.12 3.02
CA THR A 12 -9.37 -16.69 4.35
C THR A 12 -9.72 -15.70 5.46
N ASP A 13 -10.32 -16.19 6.54
CA ASP A 13 -10.56 -15.39 7.75
C ASP A 13 -9.23 -14.96 8.39
N GLN A 14 -8.18 -15.76 8.22
CA GLN A 14 -6.85 -15.44 8.75
C GLN A 14 -6.30 -14.16 8.12
N LEU A 15 -6.51 -13.94 6.82
CA LEU A 15 -6.07 -12.70 6.17
C LEU A 15 -6.73 -11.47 6.80
N ILE A 16 -8.04 -11.54 7.07
CA ILE A 16 -8.77 -10.42 7.70
C ILE A 16 -8.22 -10.14 9.11
N LYS A 17 -7.92 -11.19 9.87
CA LYS A 17 -7.29 -11.03 11.20
C LYS A 17 -5.91 -10.40 11.11
N ASP A 18 -5.10 -10.83 10.15
CA ASP A 18 -3.77 -10.27 9.93
C ASP A 18 -3.84 -8.80 9.50
N MET A 19 -4.79 -8.46 8.65
CA MET A 19 -5.04 -7.07 8.25
C MET A 19 -5.44 -6.20 9.44
N GLU A 20 -6.30 -6.70 10.32
CA GLU A 20 -6.73 -5.96 11.51
C GLU A 20 -5.58 -5.71 12.48
N ILE A 21 -4.72 -6.70 12.69
CA ILE A 21 -3.51 -6.56 13.50
C ILE A 21 -2.56 -5.54 12.87
N ALA A 22 -2.37 -5.62 11.56
CA ALA A 22 -1.53 -4.66 10.83
C ALA A 22 -2.06 -3.23 10.96
N TYR A 23 -3.36 -3.04 10.83
CA TYR A 23 -4.01 -1.74 10.97
C TYR A 23 -3.83 -1.15 12.38
N LYS A 24 -3.98 -1.95 13.43
CA LYS A 24 -3.82 -1.48 14.81
C LYS A 24 -2.45 -0.86 15.08
N ARG A 25 -1.44 -1.32 14.38
CA ARG A 25 -0.05 -0.83 14.51
C ARG A 25 0.32 0.23 13.49
N ASN A 26 -0.31 0.20 12.31
CA ASN A 26 0.07 1.00 11.14
C ASN A 26 -1.20 1.55 10.49
N SER A 27 -1.76 2.60 11.06
CA SER A 27 -3.07 3.15 10.67
C SER A 27 -3.00 4.44 9.85
N ASP A 28 -1.80 4.88 9.45
CA ASP A 28 -1.60 6.18 8.80
C ASP A 28 -1.86 6.18 7.31
N GLY A 29 -2.09 5.02 6.73
CA GLY A 29 -2.43 4.85 5.32
C GLY A 29 -2.61 3.38 4.99
N PHE A 30 -3.45 3.10 4.01
CA PHE A 30 -3.70 1.76 3.50
C PHE A 30 -3.69 1.78 1.99
N GLY A 31 -3.01 0.82 1.38
CA GLY A 31 -2.96 0.68 -0.06
C GLY A 31 -2.91 -0.78 -0.49
N LEU A 32 -3.32 -1.02 -1.72
CA LEU A 32 -3.29 -2.34 -2.34
C LEU A 32 -2.87 -2.27 -3.80
N MET A 33 -2.30 -3.35 -4.28
CA MET A 33 -1.96 -3.50 -5.70
C MET A 33 -2.04 -4.96 -6.13
N TYR A 34 -2.41 -5.16 -7.37
CA TYR A 34 -2.45 -6.47 -8.03
C TYR A 34 -2.40 -6.32 -9.55
N ALA A 35 -2.16 -7.40 -10.25
CA ALA A 35 -2.24 -7.45 -11.70
C ALA A 35 -3.53 -8.15 -12.13
N LYS A 36 -4.21 -7.57 -13.11
CA LYS A 36 -5.40 -8.15 -13.74
C LYS A 36 -5.33 -7.92 -15.25
N ASN A 37 -5.45 -9.00 -16.04
CA ASN A 37 -5.40 -8.92 -17.51
C ASN A 37 -4.14 -8.18 -18.01
N ASN A 38 -2.98 -8.47 -17.42
CA ASN A 38 -1.69 -7.82 -17.70
C ASN A 38 -1.66 -6.31 -17.40
N LYS A 39 -2.60 -5.83 -16.60
CA LYS A 39 -2.64 -4.43 -16.14
C LYS A 39 -2.44 -4.36 -14.65
N LEU A 40 -1.71 -3.33 -14.22
CA LEU A 40 -1.54 -3.01 -12.81
C LEU A 40 -2.79 -2.28 -12.31
N VAL A 41 -3.33 -2.76 -11.20
CA VAL A 41 -4.40 -2.09 -10.46
C VAL A 41 -3.86 -1.69 -9.10
N MET A 42 -4.05 -0.43 -8.74
CA MET A 42 -3.65 0.14 -7.46
C MET A 42 -4.79 0.96 -6.88
N ASP A 43 -4.91 0.92 -5.56
CA ASP A 43 -5.82 1.80 -4.84
C ASP A 43 -5.27 2.09 -3.45
N LYS A 44 -5.59 3.25 -2.89
CA LYS A 44 -5.10 3.65 -1.58
C LYS A 44 -5.99 4.68 -0.92
N ILE A 45 -6.02 4.67 0.41
CA ILE A 45 -6.82 5.57 1.24
C ILE A 45 -6.05 5.99 2.49
N ILE A 46 -6.50 7.08 3.09
CA ILE A 46 -6.22 7.41 4.50
C ILE A 46 -7.41 6.92 5.31
N PRO A 47 -7.29 5.79 6.03
CA PRO A 47 -8.42 5.22 6.74
C PRO A 47 -8.71 5.98 8.03
N LYS A 48 -9.98 6.08 8.40
CA LYS A 48 -10.42 6.56 9.71
C LYS A 48 -10.56 5.43 10.73
N ASN A 49 -10.82 4.22 10.23
CA ASN A 49 -10.97 3.01 11.02
C ASN A 49 -10.65 1.79 10.16
N PHE A 50 -10.61 0.60 10.77
CA PHE A 50 -10.31 -0.63 10.04
C PHE A 50 -11.36 -0.95 8.97
N ASN A 51 -12.63 -0.59 9.19
CA ASN A 51 -13.68 -0.84 8.20
C ASN A 51 -13.42 -0.14 6.88
N ASP A 52 -12.77 1.01 6.88
CA ASP A 52 -12.38 1.71 5.64
C ASP A 52 -11.39 0.86 4.83
N CYS A 53 -10.42 0.24 5.50
CA CYS A 53 -9.48 -0.69 4.86
C CYS A 53 -10.21 -1.92 4.31
N LEU A 54 -11.09 -2.50 5.12
CA LEU A 54 -11.85 -3.69 4.75
C LEU A 54 -12.78 -3.41 3.58
N ASN A 55 -13.43 -2.26 3.54
CA ASN A 55 -14.30 -1.85 2.44
C ASN A 55 -13.51 -1.72 1.14
N LEU A 56 -12.34 -1.08 1.16
CA LEU A 56 -11.48 -0.98 -0.02
C LEU A 56 -11.01 -2.35 -0.50
N PHE A 57 -10.57 -3.20 0.43
CA PHE A 57 -10.19 -4.57 0.13
C PHE A 57 -11.35 -5.36 -0.52
N ASN A 58 -12.55 -5.24 0.02
CA ASN A 58 -13.74 -5.94 -0.48
C ASN A 58 -14.14 -5.49 -1.89
N LEU A 59 -13.88 -4.24 -2.26
CA LEU A 59 -14.11 -3.76 -3.63
C LEU A 59 -13.24 -4.49 -4.66
N HIS A 60 -12.05 -4.93 -4.25
CA HIS A 60 -11.04 -5.50 -5.16
C HIS A 60 -10.88 -7.00 -5.06
N LYS A 61 -11.24 -7.63 -3.94
CA LYS A 61 -10.91 -9.04 -3.67
C LYS A 61 -11.49 -10.04 -4.68
N SER A 62 -12.59 -9.70 -5.34
CA SER A 62 -13.21 -10.56 -6.37
C SER A 62 -12.50 -10.46 -7.72
N GLN A 63 -11.60 -9.53 -7.91
CA GLN A 63 -10.93 -9.23 -9.17
C GLN A 63 -9.63 -10.00 -9.37
N THR A 64 -9.11 -10.63 -8.32
CA THR A 64 -7.82 -11.30 -8.34
C THR A 64 -7.73 -12.36 -7.25
N ASN A 65 -6.76 -13.28 -7.40
CA ASN A 65 -6.41 -14.26 -6.37
C ASN A 65 -5.20 -13.83 -5.53
N LYS A 66 -4.44 -12.85 -6.01
CA LYS A 66 -3.20 -12.39 -5.37
C LYS A 66 -3.22 -10.88 -5.22
N MET A 67 -2.82 -10.41 -4.06
CA MET A 67 -2.81 -8.97 -3.77
C MET A 67 -1.70 -8.64 -2.79
N SER A 68 -1.06 -7.50 -2.99
CA SER A 68 -0.15 -6.92 -2.01
C SER A 68 -0.85 -5.77 -1.30
N LEU A 69 -0.76 -5.77 0.03
CA LEU A 69 -1.39 -4.79 0.92
C LEU A 69 -0.30 -4.04 1.68
N HIS A 70 -0.46 -2.75 1.85
CA HIS A 70 0.47 -1.91 2.60
C HIS A 70 -0.26 -1.14 3.69
N PHE A 71 0.23 -1.25 4.93
CA PHE A 71 -0.24 -0.50 6.09
C PHE A 71 0.86 0.45 6.52
N ARG A 72 0.59 1.74 6.39
CA ARG A 72 1.58 2.78 6.64
C ARG A 72 1.65 3.16 8.10
N PHE A 73 2.88 3.26 8.61
CA PHE A 73 3.21 3.97 9.83
C PHE A 73 4.13 5.14 9.46
N THR A 74 3.70 6.36 9.72
CA THR A 74 4.42 7.56 9.30
C THR A 74 5.69 7.76 10.12
N THR A 75 6.83 7.55 9.49
CA THR A 75 8.15 7.85 10.07
C THR A 75 8.75 9.09 9.45
N GLN A 76 8.41 9.36 8.18
CA GLN A 76 8.83 10.53 7.43
C GLN A 76 7.69 11.05 6.57
N GLY A 77 7.65 12.36 6.38
CA GLY A 77 6.57 13.02 5.67
C GLY A 77 5.32 13.17 6.54
N VAL A 78 4.23 13.60 5.92
CA VAL A 78 2.94 13.74 6.57
C VAL A 78 2.00 12.61 6.16
N SER A 79 0.95 12.37 6.95
CA SER A 79 -0.07 11.38 6.65
C SER A 79 -1.02 11.90 5.58
N THR A 80 -0.56 11.91 4.33
CA THR A 80 -1.32 12.30 3.16
C THR A 80 -1.41 11.14 2.18
N LEU A 81 -2.40 11.18 1.30
CA LEU A 81 -2.59 10.14 0.28
C LEU A 81 -1.40 10.02 -0.65
N GLU A 82 -0.74 11.13 -0.98
CA GLU A 82 0.47 11.17 -1.82
C GLU A 82 1.60 10.33 -1.25
N ASN A 83 1.71 10.26 0.07
CA ASN A 83 2.76 9.50 0.77
C ASN A 83 2.36 8.05 1.05
N CYS A 84 1.14 7.64 0.73
CA CYS A 84 0.70 6.25 0.88
C CYS A 84 1.19 5.38 -0.26
N HIS A 85 1.55 4.14 0.06
CA HIS A 85 1.92 3.14 -0.93
C HIS A 85 0.68 2.44 -1.51
N PRO A 86 0.71 1.89 -2.72
CA PRO A 86 1.87 1.81 -3.62
C PRO A 86 2.14 3.08 -4.41
N PHE A 87 3.30 3.13 -5.04
CA PHE A 87 3.68 4.15 -6.02
C PHE A 87 3.96 3.51 -7.37
N ILE A 88 3.55 4.18 -8.46
CA ILE A 88 4.02 3.82 -9.80
C ILE A 88 5.47 4.26 -9.92
N SER A 89 6.34 3.29 -10.18
CA SER A 89 7.79 3.50 -10.35
C SER A 89 8.17 3.70 -11.81
N PHE A 90 7.43 3.07 -12.71
CA PHE A 90 7.63 3.17 -14.14
C PHE A 90 6.34 2.80 -14.87
N GLU A 91 6.02 3.54 -15.94
CA GLU A 91 4.88 3.25 -16.80
C GLU A 91 5.14 3.68 -18.23
N ASN A 92 4.80 2.80 -19.18
CA ASN A 92 4.69 3.10 -20.60
C ASN A 92 3.55 2.30 -21.21
N ASP A 93 3.38 2.34 -22.54
CA ASP A 93 2.27 1.67 -23.24
C ASP A 93 2.26 0.15 -23.05
N ASN A 94 3.42 -0.45 -22.74
CA ASN A 94 3.60 -1.91 -22.68
C ASN A 94 3.85 -2.44 -21.26
N LYS A 95 4.20 -1.58 -20.30
CA LYS A 95 4.66 -2.01 -18.99
C LYS A 95 4.35 -0.98 -17.91
N SER A 96 3.88 -1.45 -16.76
CA SER A 96 3.74 -0.68 -15.54
C SER A 96 4.44 -1.40 -14.39
N ILE A 97 5.17 -0.64 -13.58
CA ILE A 97 5.82 -1.15 -12.37
C ILE A 97 5.38 -0.28 -11.21
N ALA A 98 4.88 -0.90 -10.15
CA ALA A 98 4.61 -0.26 -8.89
C ALA A 98 5.46 -0.85 -7.78
N MET A 99 5.69 -0.06 -6.73
CA MET A 99 6.45 -0.50 -5.58
C MET A 99 5.74 -0.19 -4.27
N MET A 100 5.98 -1.04 -3.29
CA MET A 100 5.74 -0.80 -1.88
C MET A 100 7.07 -0.93 -1.15
N HIS A 101 7.28 -0.11 -0.13
CA HIS A 101 8.52 -0.12 0.66
C HIS A 101 8.18 -0.27 2.14
N ASN A 102 8.89 -1.16 2.80
CA ASN A 102 8.89 -1.31 4.24
C ASN A 102 10.33 -1.44 4.71
N GLY A 103 10.75 -0.54 5.57
CA GLY A 103 12.11 -0.57 6.09
C GLY A 103 12.59 0.78 6.58
N ALA A 104 13.89 0.85 6.80
CA ALA A 104 14.58 2.06 7.22
C ALA A 104 14.58 3.11 6.09
N ARG A 105 15.02 4.31 6.45
CA ARG A 105 15.16 5.45 5.54
C ARG A 105 15.97 5.07 4.30
N LEU A 106 15.43 5.40 3.13
CA LEU A 106 16.16 5.29 1.88
C LEU A 106 17.31 6.31 1.84
N PRO A 107 18.45 5.94 1.23
CA PRO A 107 19.64 6.80 1.19
C PRO A 107 19.51 7.90 0.12
N ILE A 108 18.47 8.71 0.21
CA ILE A 108 18.23 9.83 -0.69
C ILE A 108 18.01 11.11 0.11
N PRO A 109 18.45 12.27 -0.39
CA PRO A 109 18.12 13.55 0.24
C PRO A 109 16.64 13.84 0.09
N LEU A 110 15.97 14.28 1.16
CA LEU A 110 14.61 14.74 1.10
C LEU A 110 14.56 16.20 0.65
N LEU A 111 13.95 16.44 -0.51
CA LEU A 111 13.76 17.80 -1.04
C LEU A 111 12.65 18.54 -0.28
N ASN A 112 11.71 17.80 0.29
CA ASN A 112 10.58 18.35 1.04
C ASN A 112 10.26 17.42 2.22
N LYS A 113 10.29 17.94 3.43
CA LYS A 113 10.01 17.18 4.65
C LYS A 113 8.56 16.66 4.76
N LYS A 114 7.65 17.19 3.95
CA LYS A 114 6.25 16.72 3.90
C LYS A 114 6.10 15.37 3.23
N ASN A 115 7.01 15.02 2.33
CA ASN A 115 6.93 13.76 1.57
C ASN A 115 7.81 12.68 2.21
N SER A 116 7.40 11.43 2.02
CA SER A 116 8.19 10.28 2.46
C SER A 116 9.42 10.08 1.56
N ASP A 117 10.42 9.37 2.07
CA ASP A 117 11.59 9.00 1.29
C ASP A 117 11.23 8.13 0.07
N THR A 118 10.24 7.26 0.21
CA THR A 118 9.74 6.44 -0.90
C THR A 118 9.13 7.30 -2.01
N TYR A 119 8.46 8.39 -1.66
CA TYR A 119 7.93 9.35 -2.63
C TYR A 119 9.04 9.91 -3.52
N PHE A 120 10.17 10.31 -2.94
CA PHE A 120 11.30 10.86 -3.71
C PHE A 120 12.08 9.80 -4.47
N PHE A 121 12.08 8.55 -3.99
CA PHE A 121 12.76 7.44 -4.66
C PHE A 121 12.09 7.09 -6.02
N ASN A 122 10.78 7.26 -6.13
CA ASN A 122 10.08 7.10 -7.39
C ASN A 122 10.44 8.23 -8.35
#